data_bb5674f5b708490ae4afba94c113e96d
#
_entry.id   bb5674f5b708490ae4afba94c113e96d
#
_cell.length_a   1.000
_cell.length_b   1.000
_cell.length_c   1.000
_cell.angle_alpha   90.00
_cell.angle_beta   90.00
_cell.angle_gamma   90.00
#
_symmetry.space_group_name_H-M   'P 1'
#
loop_
_entity.id
_entity.type
_entity.pdbx_description
1 polymer ?
#
loop_
_entity_poly.entity_id
_entity_poly.type
_entity_poly.pdbx_seq_one_letter_code
_entity_poly.pdbx_strand_id
1 'polypeptide(L)'
;MEKINLTGVPETMLQTIYARAQESRTRGAVHDGMAEKIIDRLDYDFSLADNDRAMHDGVIARTIVLDRMTKSWLDKNPGAVIVNIACGLDTRCYRVKEFSHWYNLDLPETIAVRERMMPEDGEVSCIAMSAMDDWGACVSETGTP
;
A
#
# COMPACT_ATOMS: atom_id res chain seq x y z
N MET A 1 -4.11 -22.72 -3.42
CA MET A 1 -3.43 -21.44 -3.14
C MET A 1 -3.07 -21.39 -1.66
N GLU A 2 -1.82 -21.19 -1.36
CA GLU A 2 -1.35 -21.13 0.02
C GLU A 2 -1.92 -19.91 0.73
N LYS A 3 -2.49 -20.12 1.91
CA LYS A 3 -3.03 -19.02 2.72
C LYS A 3 -1.92 -18.34 3.52
N ILE A 4 -2.01 -17.04 3.64
CA ILE A 4 -1.00 -16.22 4.30
C ILE A 4 -1.23 -16.25 5.81
N ASN A 5 -0.15 -16.50 6.56
CA ASN A 5 -0.18 -16.43 8.02
C ASN A 5 -0.28 -14.96 8.47
N LEU A 6 -1.30 -14.67 9.27
CA LEU A 6 -1.61 -13.32 9.76
C LEU A 6 -1.08 -13.04 11.16
N THR A 7 -0.28 -13.93 11.73
CA THR A 7 0.30 -13.71 13.06
C THR A 7 1.13 -12.42 13.06
N GLY A 8 0.82 -11.53 14.01
CA GLY A 8 1.52 -10.25 14.12
C GLY A 8 1.06 -9.14 13.16
N VAL A 9 0.06 -9.39 12.33
CA VAL A 9 -0.49 -8.38 11.42
C VAL A 9 -1.53 -7.54 12.16
N PRO A 10 -1.38 -6.21 12.24
CA PRO A 10 -2.39 -5.36 12.86
C PRO A 10 -3.73 -5.44 12.13
N GLU A 11 -4.82 -5.54 12.90
CA GLU A 11 -6.18 -5.62 12.35
C GLU A 11 -6.54 -4.40 11.49
N THR A 12 -6.11 -3.20 11.91
CA THR A 12 -6.35 -1.97 11.14
C THR A 12 -5.76 -2.03 9.73
N MET A 13 -4.60 -2.68 9.57
CA MET A 13 -3.96 -2.87 8.28
C MET A 13 -4.80 -3.77 7.37
N LEU A 14 -5.38 -4.83 7.93
CA LEU A 14 -6.28 -5.73 7.20
C LEU A 14 -7.59 -5.04 6.82
N GLN A 15 -8.14 -4.23 7.72
CA GLN A 15 -9.39 -3.50 7.46
C GLN A 15 -9.26 -2.52 6.30
N THR A 16 -8.14 -1.81 6.19
CA THR A 16 -7.93 -0.83 5.12
C THR A 16 -7.82 -1.49 3.76
N ILE A 17 -7.06 -2.58 3.66
CA ILE A 17 -6.94 -3.31 2.38
C ILE A 17 -8.26 -3.98 2.01
N TYR A 18 -8.99 -4.49 2.99
CA TYR A 18 -10.31 -5.08 2.77
C TYR A 18 -11.30 -4.05 2.22
N ALA A 19 -11.33 -2.84 2.79
CA ALA A 19 -12.20 -1.77 2.31
C ALA A 19 -11.94 -1.46 0.83
N ARG A 20 -10.67 -1.37 0.43
CA ARG A 20 -10.32 -1.11 -0.98
C ARG A 20 -10.72 -2.26 -1.88
N ALA A 21 -10.50 -3.50 -1.45
CA ALA A 21 -10.92 -4.68 -2.22
C ALA A 21 -12.43 -4.72 -2.42
N GLN A 22 -13.21 -4.45 -1.38
CA GLN A 22 -14.67 -4.44 -1.45
C GLN A 22 -15.19 -3.32 -2.34
N GLU A 23 -14.60 -2.12 -2.24
CA GLU A 23 -14.97 -1.01 -3.12
C GLU A 23 -14.70 -1.36 -4.59
N SER A 24 -13.54 -1.95 -4.85
CA SER A 24 -13.11 -2.37 -6.20
C SER A 24 -14.09 -3.40 -6.81
N ARG A 25 -14.63 -4.30 -5.99
CA ARG A 25 -15.57 -5.35 -6.43
C ARG A 25 -17.02 -4.90 -6.52
N THR A 26 -17.36 -3.79 -5.91
CA THR A 26 -18.76 -3.35 -5.81
C THR A 26 -18.98 -2.05 -6.56
N ARG A 27 -18.92 -0.91 -5.86
CA ARG A 27 -19.21 0.42 -6.42
C ARG A 27 -18.13 0.91 -7.39
N GLY A 28 -16.88 0.51 -7.17
CA GLY A 28 -15.78 0.82 -8.08
C GLY A 28 -15.26 2.25 -8.05
N ALA A 29 -15.47 2.98 -6.95
CA ALA A 29 -14.88 4.31 -6.79
C ALA A 29 -13.36 4.28 -6.73
N VAL A 30 -12.80 3.14 -6.32
CA VAL A 30 -11.37 2.79 -6.37
C VAL A 30 -11.26 1.43 -7.04
N HIS A 31 -10.32 1.29 -7.97
CA HIS A 31 -10.00 0.01 -8.60
C HIS A 31 -8.64 -0.45 -8.05
N ASP A 32 -8.67 -1.48 -7.20
CA ASP A 32 -7.49 -2.00 -6.52
C ASP A 32 -7.40 -3.52 -6.68
N GLY A 33 -6.97 -3.95 -7.86
CA GLY A 33 -6.83 -5.37 -8.18
C GLY A 33 -5.83 -6.11 -7.30
N MET A 34 -4.80 -5.41 -6.79
CA MET A 34 -3.85 -6.02 -5.87
C MET A 34 -4.51 -6.32 -4.52
N ALA A 35 -5.32 -5.38 -3.99
CA ALA A 35 -6.08 -5.61 -2.77
C ALA A 35 -7.03 -6.80 -2.91
N GLU A 36 -7.73 -6.91 -4.04
CA GLU A 36 -8.61 -8.06 -4.32
C GLU A 36 -7.85 -9.38 -4.26
N LYS A 37 -6.68 -9.46 -4.92
CA LYS A 37 -5.85 -10.67 -4.92
C LYS A 37 -5.36 -11.04 -3.52
N ILE A 38 -4.99 -10.06 -2.72
CA ILE A 38 -4.52 -10.29 -1.35
C ILE A 38 -5.65 -10.82 -0.48
N ILE A 39 -6.83 -10.19 -0.53
CA ILE A 39 -7.98 -10.61 0.27
C ILE A 39 -8.38 -12.07 -0.04
N ASP A 40 -8.30 -12.49 -1.29
CA ASP A 40 -8.62 -13.87 -1.68
C ASP A 40 -7.64 -14.90 -1.07
N ARG A 41 -6.45 -14.46 -0.69
CA ARG A 41 -5.42 -15.33 -0.09
C ARG A 41 -5.46 -15.33 1.44
N LEU A 42 -6.23 -14.43 2.06
CA LEU A 42 -6.28 -14.31 3.51
C LEU A 42 -7.34 -15.22 4.10
N ASP A 43 -6.99 -15.89 5.20
CA ASP A 43 -7.92 -16.64 6.02
C ASP A 43 -8.29 -15.80 7.25
N TYR A 44 -9.20 -14.86 7.05
CA TYR A 44 -9.62 -13.91 8.08
C TYR A 44 -11.11 -13.61 7.94
N ASP A 45 -11.78 -13.46 9.09
CA ASP A 45 -13.20 -13.09 9.13
C ASP A 45 -13.35 -11.56 9.10
N PHE A 46 -13.77 -11.03 7.97
CA PHE A 46 -14.00 -9.61 7.77
C PHE A 46 -15.42 -9.13 8.10
N SER A 47 -16.24 -9.96 8.73
CA SER A 47 -17.66 -9.62 8.99
C SER A 47 -17.84 -8.34 9.81
N LEU A 48 -16.93 -8.05 10.73
CA LEU A 48 -16.98 -6.79 11.51
C LEU A 48 -16.70 -5.58 10.60
N ALA A 49 -15.79 -5.70 9.66
CA ALA A 49 -15.49 -4.64 8.70
C ALA A 49 -16.67 -4.38 7.76
N ASP A 50 -17.42 -5.40 7.37
CA ASP A 50 -18.61 -5.26 6.51
C ASP A 50 -19.69 -4.39 7.14
N ASN A 51 -19.74 -4.31 8.47
CA ASN A 51 -20.72 -3.53 9.20
C ASN A 51 -20.25 -2.12 9.53
N ASP A 52 -18.99 -1.78 9.28
CA ASP A 52 -18.43 -0.47 9.55
C ASP A 52 -18.38 0.40 8.30
N ARG A 53 -19.52 0.95 7.93
CA ARG A 53 -19.66 1.77 6.72
C ARG A 53 -18.87 3.07 6.80
N ALA A 54 -18.81 3.69 7.99
CA ALA A 54 -18.07 4.93 8.18
C ALA A 54 -16.57 4.73 7.99
N MET A 55 -16.01 3.64 8.49
CA MET A 55 -14.61 3.28 8.29
C MET A 55 -14.33 3.02 6.81
N HIS A 56 -15.18 2.24 6.15
CA HIS A 56 -15.07 1.94 4.72
C HIS A 56 -15.03 3.24 3.89
N ASP A 57 -16.02 4.10 4.06
CA ASP A 57 -16.12 5.34 3.28
C ASP A 57 -14.95 6.28 3.57
N GLY A 58 -14.47 6.33 4.81
CA GLY A 58 -13.29 7.11 5.19
C GLY A 58 -12.01 6.62 4.50
N VAL A 59 -11.80 5.30 4.46
CA VAL A 59 -10.65 4.71 3.76
C VAL A 59 -10.70 5.02 2.26
N ILE A 60 -11.87 4.88 1.65
CA ILE A 60 -12.04 5.11 0.21
C ILE A 60 -11.83 6.58 -0.13
N ALA A 61 -12.42 7.50 0.63
CA ALA A 61 -12.25 8.93 0.42
C ALA A 61 -10.77 9.34 0.50
N ARG A 62 -10.06 8.86 1.53
CA ARG A 62 -8.63 9.11 1.69
C ARG A 62 -7.82 8.55 0.52
N THR A 63 -8.12 7.35 0.08
CA THR A 63 -7.46 6.71 -1.05
C THR A 63 -7.60 7.54 -2.31
N ILE A 64 -8.80 7.99 -2.62
CA ILE A 64 -9.09 8.82 -3.80
C ILE A 64 -8.30 10.13 -3.74
N VAL A 65 -8.33 10.82 -2.61
CA VAL A 65 -7.65 12.12 -2.45
C VAL A 65 -6.14 11.95 -2.61
N LEU A 66 -5.55 10.97 -1.93
CA LEU A 66 -4.11 10.75 -1.98
C LEU A 66 -3.64 10.27 -3.36
N ASP A 67 -4.41 9.44 -4.03
CA ASP A 67 -4.10 9.01 -5.39
C ASP A 67 -4.10 10.21 -6.34
N ARG A 68 -5.11 11.08 -6.24
CA ARG A 68 -5.20 12.31 -7.07
C ARG A 68 -4.06 13.28 -6.80
N MET A 69 -3.74 13.51 -5.53
CA MET A 69 -2.65 14.38 -5.15
C MET A 69 -1.31 13.87 -5.69
N THR A 70 -1.05 12.58 -5.54
CA THR A 70 0.18 11.94 -6.01
C THR A 70 0.30 12.04 -7.52
N LYS A 71 -0.76 11.72 -8.26
CA LYS A 71 -0.79 11.81 -9.71
C LYS A 71 -0.58 13.25 -10.20
N SER A 72 -1.28 14.20 -9.60
CA SER A 72 -1.16 15.62 -9.95
C SER A 72 0.26 16.14 -9.71
N TRP A 73 0.89 15.70 -8.64
CA TRP A 73 2.26 16.10 -8.33
C TRP A 73 3.25 15.48 -9.32
N LEU A 74 3.09 14.22 -9.66
CA LEU A 74 3.93 13.52 -10.65
C LEU A 74 3.79 14.12 -12.06
N ASP A 75 2.60 14.56 -12.44
CA ASP A 75 2.37 15.24 -13.72
C ASP A 75 3.24 16.49 -13.85
N LYS A 76 3.49 17.17 -12.74
CA LYS A 76 4.33 18.37 -12.67
C LYS A 76 5.82 18.05 -12.44
N ASN A 77 6.12 16.86 -11.96
CA ASN A 77 7.46 16.41 -11.59
C ASN A 77 7.72 15.01 -12.17
N PRO A 78 7.73 14.88 -13.51
CA PRO A 78 7.89 13.56 -14.14
C PRO A 78 9.23 12.95 -13.78
N GLY A 79 9.22 11.65 -13.52
CA GLY A 79 10.43 10.92 -13.12
C GLY A 79 10.88 11.13 -11.68
N ALA A 80 10.03 11.69 -10.85
CA ALA A 80 10.35 11.88 -9.44
C ALA A 80 10.44 10.56 -8.67
N VAL A 81 11.16 10.59 -7.57
CA VAL A 81 11.24 9.50 -6.60
C VAL A 81 10.18 9.71 -5.54
N ILE A 82 9.45 8.66 -5.20
CA ILE A 82 8.43 8.68 -4.15
C ILE A 82 8.92 7.86 -2.96
N VAL A 83 8.76 8.38 -1.76
CA VAL A 83 8.94 7.63 -0.51
C VAL A 83 7.61 7.59 0.22
N ASN A 84 7.05 6.40 0.35
CA ASN A 84 5.78 6.16 1.03
C ASN A 84 6.08 5.72 2.46
N ILE A 85 6.00 6.65 3.40
CA ILE A 85 6.33 6.42 4.82
C ILE A 85 5.13 5.78 5.52
N ALA A 86 5.40 4.77 6.35
CA ALA A 86 4.38 3.98 7.03
C ALA A 86 3.41 3.34 6.03
N CYS A 87 3.98 2.66 5.05
CA CYS A 87 3.24 2.16 3.90
C CYS A 87 2.23 1.05 4.24
N GLY A 88 2.46 0.28 5.29
CA GLY A 88 1.60 -0.86 5.62
C GLY A 88 1.36 -1.76 4.40
N LEU A 89 0.10 -1.99 4.07
CA LEU A 89 -0.32 -2.72 2.87
C LEU A 89 -0.88 -1.77 1.79
N ASP A 90 -0.40 -0.54 1.75
CA ASP A 90 -0.79 0.40 0.70
C ASP A 90 -0.38 -0.12 -0.69
N THR A 91 -1.28 0.03 -1.64
CA THR A 91 -1.14 -0.48 -3.01
C THR A 91 -1.02 0.64 -4.04
N ARG A 92 -0.78 1.87 -3.59
CA ARG A 92 -0.76 3.05 -4.49
C ARG A 92 0.28 2.92 -5.59
N CYS A 93 1.44 2.31 -5.32
CA CYS A 93 2.50 2.09 -6.31
C CYS A 93 2.03 1.23 -7.50
N TYR A 94 0.95 0.47 -7.36
CA TYR A 94 0.37 -0.31 -8.46
C TYR A 94 -0.68 0.46 -9.27
N ARG A 95 -1.17 1.59 -8.75
CA ARG A 95 -2.19 2.42 -9.41
C ARG A 95 -1.63 3.70 -9.98
N VAL A 96 -0.51 4.19 -9.45
CA VAL A 96 0.14 5.41 -9.90
C VAL A 96 1.35 5.06 -10.75
N LYS A 97 1.52 5.76 -11.85
CA LYS A 97 2.61 5.57 -12.82
C LYS A 97 3.47 6.84 -12.88
N GLU A 98 4.55 6.79 -13.69
CA GLU A 98 5.37 7.96 -14.03
C GLU A 98 6.31 8.45 -12.92
N PHE A 99 6.59 7.60 -11.94
CA PHE A 99 7.71 7.79 -11.01
C PHE A 99 8.95 7.07 -11.55
N SER A 100 10.16 7.54 -11.18
CA SER A 100 11.39 6.82 -11.52
C SER A 100 11.65 5.67 -10.56
N HIS A 101 11.37 5.88 -9.27
CA HIS A 101 11.43 4.83 -8.25
C HIS A 101 10.45 5.12 -7.12
N TRP A 102 9.88 4.06 -6.58
CA TRP A 102 8.94 4.11 -5.43
C TRP A 102 9.51 3.29 -4.29
N TYR A 103 9.68 3.93 -3.13
CA TYR A 103 10.12 3.27 -1.90
C TYR A 103 8.95 3.14 -0.94
N ASN A 104 8.67 1.92 -0.50
CA ASN A 104 7.71 1.65 0.57
C ASN A 104 8.48 1.44 1.87
N LEU A 105 8.33 2.35 2.82
CA LEU A 105 9.06 2.36 4.08
C LEU A 105 8.12 2.06 5.23
N ASP A 106 8.46 1.08 6.04
CA ASP A 106 7.78 0.76 7.30
C ASP A 106 8.72 -0.05 8.20
N LEU A 107 8.26 -0.34 9.40
CA LEU A 107 9.02 -1.16 10.35
C LEU A 107 9.32 -2.55 9.79
N PRO A 108 10.42 -3.20 10.22
CA PRO A 108 10.80 -4.51 9.68
C PRO A 108 9.71 -5.57 9.73
N GLU A 109 8.92 -5.60 10.79
CA GLU A 109 7.81 -6.56 10.94
C GLU A 109 6.73 -6.34 9.88
N THR A 110 6.41 -5.08 9.60
CA THR A 110 5.42 -4.71 8.60
C THR A 110 5.92 -5.01 7.20
N ILE A 111 7.16 -4.68 6.90
CA ILE A 111 7.76 -4.99 5.59
C ILE A 111 7.82 -6.49 5.35
N ALA A 112 8.15 -7.28 6.36
CA ALA A 112 8.14 -8.74 6.25
C ALA A 112 6.77 -9.30 5.86
N VAL A 113 5.68 -8.73 6.42
CA VAL A 113 4.31 -9.07 6.04
C VAL A 113 4.03 -8.66 4.60
N ARG A 114 4.37 -7.42 4.25
CA ARG A 114 4.14 -6.85 2.93
C ARG A 114 4.83 -7.69 1.84
N GLU A 115 6.08 -8.07 2.04
CA GLU A 115 6.84 -8.86 1.06
C GLU A 115 6.25 -10.24 0.81
N ARG A 116 5.58 -10.83 1.81
CA ARG A 116 4.87 -12.11 1.63
C ARG A 116 3.60 -11.96 0.80
N MET A 117 2.97 -10.80 0.86
CA MET A 117 1.68 -10.54 0.18
C MET A 117 1.85 -9.88 -1.18
N MET A 118 2.84 -8.98 -1.29
CA MET A 118 3.05 -8.13 -2.45
C MET A 118 4.53 -8.18 -2.84
N PRO A 119 4.93 -9.12 -3.70
CA PRO A 119 6.29 -9.10 -4.22
C PRO A 119 6.52 -7.81 -5.02
N GLU A 120 7.55 -7.09 -4.65
CA GLU A 120 7.93 -5.84 -5.30
C GLU A 120 9.24 -6.04 -6.05
N ASP A 121 9.30 -5.52 -7.25
CA ASP A 121 10.46 -5.64 -8.11
C ASP A 121 10.63 -4.36 -8.96
N GLY A 122 11.77 -4.29 -9.68
CA GLY A 122 12.04 -3.21 -10.62
C GLY A 122 12.08 -1.85 -9.93
N GLU A 123 11.12 -1.00 -10.25
CA GLU A 123 11.07 0.40 -9.80
C GLU A 123 10.45 0.57 -8.40
N VAL A 124 10.05 -0.51 -7.76
CA VAL A 124 9.47 -0.50 -6.41
C VAL A 124 10.36 -1.28 -5.47
N SER A 125 10.71 -0.67 -4.35
CA SER A 125 11.56 -1.29 -3.32
C SER A 125 10.97 -1.07 -1.93
N CYS A 126 11.28 -1.96 -0.99
CA CYS A 126 10.95 -1.78 0.42
C CYS A 126 12.17 -1.30 1.22
N ILE A 127 11.93 -0.44 2.20
CA ILE A 127 12.91 -0.03 3.21
C ILE A 127 12.37 -0.44 4.58
N ALA A 128 13.03 -1.40 5.22
CA ALA A 128 12.62 -1.96 6.51
C ALA A 128 13.32 -1.22 7.65
N MET A 129 12.87 0.00 7.96
CA MET A 129 13.46 0.87 8.98
C MET A 129 12.37 1.72 9.63
N SER A 130 12.65 2.23 10.83
CA SER A 130 11.83 3.29 11.40
C SER A 130 11.94 4.56 10.56
N ALA A 131 10.85 5.29 10.40
CA ALA A 131 10.87 6.61 9.77
C ALA A 131 11.76 7.63 10.54
N MET A 132 12.10 7.32 11.78
CA MET A 132 12.98 8.13 12.62
C MET A 132 14.47 7.83 12.39
N ASP A 133 14.79 6.76 11.68
CA ASP A 133 16.16 6.38 11.34
C ASP A 133 16.64 7.10 10.08
N ASP A 134 17.92 6.97 9.76
CA ASP A 134 18.50 7.59 8.56
C ASP A 134 18.21 6.76 7.30
N TRP A 135 16.96 6.73 6.87
CA TRP A 135 16.54 6.04 5.66
C TRP A 135 16.92 6.79 4.37
N GLY A 136 17.28 8.08 4.48
CA GLY A 136 17.69 8.89 3.33
C GLY A 136 18.88 8.31 2.58
N ALA A 137 19.81 7.65 3.29
CA ALA A 137 20.95 6.97 2.68
C ALA A 137 20.51 5.84 1.74
N CYS A 138 19.46 5.09 2.08
CA CYS A 138 18.91 4.02 1.24
C CYS A 138 18.35 4.55 -0.09
N VAL A 139 17.79 5.74 -0.08
CA VAL A 139 17.26 6.40 -1.28
C VAL A 139 18.39 6.92 -2.16
N SER A 140 19.45 7.44 -1.57
CA SER A 140 20.61 8.00 -2.28
C SER A 140 21.40 6.95 -3.05
N GLU A 141 21.46 5.72 -2.53
CA GLU A 141 22.25 4.62 -3.11
C GLU A 141 21.71 4.12 -4.47
N THR A 142 20.49 4.47 -4.83
CA THR A 142 19.90 4.03 -6.10
C THR A 142 20.20 4.95 -7.28
N GLY A 143 21.14 5.87 -7.10
CA GLY A 143 21.74 6.63 -8.22
C GLY A 143 20.84 7.68 -8.83
N THR A 144 19.82 8.11 -8.14
CA THR A 144 19.02 9.25 -8.59
C THR A 144 19.72 10.54 -8.19
N PRO A 145 20.04 11.42 -9.09
CA PRO A 145 20.63 12.71 -8.73
C PRO A 145 19.69 13.57 -7.94
#